data_7557e23fe5d9ef4d58fee07d20d32b2e
#
_entry.id   7557e23fe5d9ef4d58fee07d20d32b2e
#
_cell.length_a   1.000
_cell.length_b   1.000
_cell.length_c   1.000
_cell.angle_alpha   90.00
_cell.angle_beta   90.00
_cell.angle_gamma   90.00
#
_symmetry.space_group_name_H-M   'P 1'
#
loop_
_entity.id
_entity.type
_entity.pdbx_description
1 polymer ?
#
loop_
_entity_poly.entity_id
_entity_poly.type
_entity_poly.pdbx_seq_one_letter_code
_entity_poly.pdbx_strand_id
1 'polypeptide(L)'
;MRGIVLDKGQEYYTNLRMVFKAVNDIHLEYNWLITDCCAYPEDKDIEEMLSREYCFISGEELDSIIKKEDFQLIWGVLSGFNKKITLEEIMKYTLPYAAGNKDIWEDPVSIQHPLSDIEIISWNGDKTVLISKDERLLECFKNNFPLSEDLEIYNENLGGF
;
A
#
# COMPACT_ATOMS: atom_id res chain seq x y z
N MET A 1 -13.97 5.49 9.38
CA MET A 1 -13.21 5.39 8.12
C MET A 1 -12.23 4.23 8.25
N ARG A 2 -12.24 3.31 7.30
CA ARG A 2 -11.36 2.13 7.28
C ARG A 2 -10.30 2.20 6.20
N GLY A 3 -10.56 2.96 5.16
CA GLY A 3 -9.66 3.15 4.05
C GLY A 3 -9.84 4.50 3.40
N ILE A 4 -8.83 4.89 2.63
CA ILE A 4 -8.81 6.17 1.91
C ILE A 4 -8.23 5.92 0.52
N VAL A 5 -8.74 6.62 -0.47
CA VAL A 5 -8.27 6.57 -1.86
C VAL A 5 -7.82 7.94 -2.33
N LEU A 6 -6.69 7.96 -2.99
CA LEU A 6 -6.12 9.14 -3.64
C LEU A 6 -6.06 8.87 -5.15
N ASP A 7 -6.89 9.56 -5.94
CA ASP A 7 -7.00 9.39 -7.38
C ASP A 7 -6.93 10.69 -8.19
N LYS A 8 -6.60 11.80 -7.52
CA LYS A 8 -6.49 13.12 -8.15
C LYS A 8 -5.55 14.06 -7.41
N GLY A 9 -5.07 15.07 -8.11
CA GLY A 9 -4.23 16.11 -7.53
C GLY A 9 -2.74 15.78 -7.44
N GLN A 10 -2.31 14.64 -8.00
CA GLN A 10 -0.91 14.24 -8.01
C GLN A 10 -0.40 14.05 -9.45
N GLU A 11 0.88 14.31 -9.66
CA GLU A 11 1.57 13.98 -10.90
C GLU A 11 1.85 12.47 -10.99
N TYR A 12 2.28 11.88 -9.87
CA TYR A 12 2.56 10.45 -9.74
C TYR A 12 1.88 9.88 -8.50
N TYR A 13 1.20 8.75 -8.67
CA TYR A 13 0.53 8.03 -7.58
C TYR A 13 1.40 6.88 -7.10
N THR A 14 1.28 6.57 -5.80
CA THR A 14 2.04 5.53 -5.11
C THR A 14 3.55 5.69 -5.27
N ASN A 15 4.00 6.92 -5.08
CA ASN A 15 5.37 7.21 -4.75
C ASN A 15 5.54 6.97 -3.24
N LEU A 16 6.25 5.91 -2.87
CA LEU A 16 6.33 5.48 -1.48
C LEU A 16 6.99 6.51 -0.56
N ARG A 17 7.93 7.30 -1.08
CA ARG A 17 8.55 8.38 -0.33
C ARG A 17 7.50 9.41 0.14
N MET A 18 6.59 9.78 -0.74
CA MET A 18 5.51 10.71 -0.42
C MET A 18 4.45 10.06 0.48
N VAL A 19 4.08 8.81 0.21
CA VAL A 19 3.08 8.08 0.99
C VAL A 19 3.53 7.95 2.45
N PHE A 20 4.74 7.48 2.69
CA PHE A 20 5.22 7.29 4.05
C PHE A 20 5.49 8.60 4.78
N LYS A 21 5.91 9.64 4.08
CA LYS A 21 6.03 10.98 4.67
C LYS A 21 4.66 11.48 5.17
N ALA A 22 3.59 11.20 4.42
CA ALA A 22 2.24 11.60 4.79
C ALA A 22 1.69 10.88 6.03
N VAL A 23 2.27 9.75 6.40
CA VAL A 23 1.89 8.96 7.58
C VAL A 23 3.02 8.86 8.61
N ASN A 24 3.86 9.90 8.68
CA ASN A 24 4.92 10.07 9.69
C ASN A 24 5.91 8.88 9.76
N ASP A 25 6.34 8.37 8.59
CA ASP A 25 7.33 7.29 8.49
C ASP A 25 6.94 6.01 9.24
N ILE A 26 5.65 5.70 9.29
CA ILE A 26 5.11 4.53 10.00
C ILE A 26 5.72 3.21 9.48
N HIS A 27 6.27 3.20 8.28
CA HIS A 27 6.90 2.00 7.70
C HIS A 27 8.01 1.43 8.58
N LEU A 28 8.67 2.26 9.37
CA LEU A 28 9.73 1.83 10.29
C LEU A 28 9.23 0.95 11.45
N GLU A 29 7.93 0.97 11.72
CA GLU A 29 7.32 0.20 12.81
C GLU A 29 6.87 -1.22 12.39
N TYR A 30 6.92 -1.53 11.09
CA TYR A 30 6.42 -2.78 10.53
C TYR A 30 7.48 -3.53 9.75
N ASN A 31 7.26 -4.83 9.57
CA ASN A 31 7.84 -5.58 8.47
C ASN A 31 6.82 -5.60 7.32
N TRP A 32 7.31 -5.65 6.08
CA TRP A 32 6.49 -5.47 4.90
C TRP A 32 6.55 -6.65 3.95
N LEU A 33 5.38 -7.11 3.55
CA LEU A 33 5.21 -8.03 2.44
C LEU A 33 4.78 -7.24 1.21
N ILE A 34 5.55 -7.34 0.14
CA ILE A 34 5.26 -6.69 -1.14
C ILE A 34 4.87 -7.77 -2.13
N THR A 35 3.69 -7.66 -2.71
CA THR A 35 3.10 -8.66 -3.61
C THR A 35 2.50 -8.00 -4.84
N ASP A 36 2.37 -8.77 -5.93
CA ASP A 36 1.76 -8.32 -7.20
C ASP A 36 2.34 -6.99 -7.70
N CYS A 37 3.66 -6.81 -7.54
CA CYS A 37 4.32 -5.54 -7.77
C CYS A 37 4.75 -5.37 -9.22
N CYS A 38 4.43 -4.23 -9.79
CA CYS A 38 4.93 -3.76 -11.08
C CYS A 38 5.49 -2.34 -10.89
N ALA A 39 6.79 -2.20 -11.08
CA ALA A 39 7.51 -0.94 -10.99
C ALA A 39 8.73 -0.98 -11.91
N TYR A 40 9.25 0.18 -12.27
CA TYR A 40 10.38 0.31 -13.19
C TYR A 40 11.48 1.20 -12.59
N PRO A 41 12.06 0.81 -11.42
CA PRO A 41 13.21 1.53 -10.89
C PRO A 41 14.43 1.37 -11.81
N GLU A 42 15.35 2.33 -11.75
CA GLU A 42 16.60 2.26 -12.49
C GLU A 42 17.59 1.29 -11.83
N ASP A 43 17.55 1.18 -10.50
CA ASP A 43 18.38 0.25 -9.74
C ASP A 43 17.95 -1.19 -10.01
N LYS A 44 18.88 -2.00 -10.53
CA LYS A 44 18.60 -3.36 -10.94
C LYS A 44 18.34 -4.31 -9.78
N ASP A 45 18.92 -4.07 -8.62
CA ASP A 45 18.70 -4.90 -7.44
C ASP A 45 17.29 -4.65 -6.87
N ILE A 46 16.84 -3.40 -6.88
CA ILE A 46 15.47 -3.05 -6.49
C ILE A 46 14.46 -3.64 -7.48
N GLU A 47 14.72 -3.51 -8.78
CA GLU A 47 13.87 -4.08 -9.83
C GLU A 47 13.71 -5.60 -9.67
N GLU A 48 14.81 -6.31 -9.49
CA GLU A 48 14.81 -7.77 -9.31
C GLU A 48 14.01 -8.16 -8.05
N MET A 49 14.24 -7.48 -6.94
CA MET A 49 13.56 -7.76 -5.68
C MET A 49 12.05 -7.57 -5.81
N LEU A 50 11.60 -6.46 -6.43
CA LEU A 50 10.18 -6.16 -6.60
C LEU A 50 9.50 -7.02 -7.66
N SER A 51 10.25 -7.66 -8.54
CA SER A 51 9.71 -8.54 -9.59
C SER A 51 9.38 -9.95 -9.12
N ARG A 52 9.78 -10.33 -7.91
CA ARG A 52 9.49 -11.64 -7.32
C ARG A 52 8.00 -11.79 -7.02
N GLU A 53 7.54 -13.05 -6.90
CA GLU A 53 6.17 -13.34 -6.48
C GLU A 53 5.81 -12.64 -5.17
N TYR A 54 6.74 -12.61 -4.23
CA TYR A 54 6.65 -11.80 -3.03
C TYR A 54 8.04 -11.38 -2.56
N CYS A 55 8.08 -10.28 -1.82
CA CYS A 55 9.26 -9.78 -1.14
C CYS A 55 8.90 -9.45 0.30
N PHE A 56 9.63 -10.00 1.27
CA PHE A 56 9.42 -9.72 2.69
C PHE A 56 10.65 -9.04 3.27
N ILE A 57 10.49 -7.78 3.68
CA ILE A 57 11.59 -6.93 4.14
C ILE A 57 11.22 -6.19 5.42
N SER A 58 12.24 -5.79 6.20
CA SER A 58 12.02 -4.93 7.35
C SER A 58 11.64 -3.51 6.95
N GLY A 59 11.07 -2.75 7.88
CA GLY A 59 10.80 -1.33 7.68
C GLY A 59 12.06 -0.54 7.38
N GLU A 60 13.18 -0.91 8.02
CA GLU A 60 14.49 -0.29 7.79
C GLU A 60 15.03 -0.54 6.38
N GLU A 61 14.87 -1.77 5.87
CA GLU A 61 15.23 -2.10 4.49
C GLU A 61 14.37 -1.34 3.49
N LEU A 62 13.06 -1.24 3.75
CA LEU A 62 12.15 -0.46 2.93
C LEU A 62 12.53 1.03 2.93
N ASP A 63 12.89 1.57 4.08
CA ASP A 63 13.36 2.95 4.21
C ASP A 63 14.62 3.21 3.39
N SER A 64 15.57 2.26 3.39
CA SER A 64 16.78 2.33 2.58
C SER A 64 16.48 2.37 1.08
N ILE A 65 15.52 1.57 0.62
CA ILE A 65 15.08 1.55 -0.78
C ILE A 65 14.46 2.89 -1.18
N ILE A 66 13.58 3.43 -0.35
CA ILE A 66 12.89 4.71 -0.58
C ILE A 66 13.88 5.86 -0.65
N LYS A 67 14.92 5.84 0.19
CA LYS A 67 15.97 6.86 0.21
C LYS A 67 16.94 6.74 -0.96
N LYS A 68 17.17 5.52 -1.45
CA LYS A 68 18.11 5.26 -2.54
C LYS A 68 17.59 5.76 -3.88
N GLU A 69 16.33 5.55 -4.16
CA GLU A 69 15.71 5.94 -5.43
C GLU A 69 14.28 6.38 -5.26
N ASP A 70 13.90 7.43 -5.99
CA ASP A 70 12.53 7.93 -6.07
C ASP A 70 11.86 7.31 -7.29
N PHE A 71 10.89 6.43 -7.08
CA PHE A 71 10.16 5.78 -8.15
C PHE A 71 8.71 5.50 -7.76
N GLN A 72 7.87 5.28 -8.76
CA GLN A 72 6.45 5.00 -8.62
C GLN A 72 6.18 3.51 -8.71
N LEU A 73 5.25 3.00 -7.91
CA LEU A 73 4.62 1.70 -8.17
C LEU A 73 3.47 1.89 -9.15
N ILE A 74 3.36 1.01 -10.13
CA ILE A 74 2.23 0.97 -11.06
C ILE A 74 1.14 0.05 -10.52
N TRP A 75 1.53 -1.15 -10.12
CA TRP A 75 0.70 -2.11 -9.41
C TRP A 75 1.44 -2.62 -8.19
N GLY A 76 0.72 -3.02 -7.19
CA GLY A 76 1.29 -3.69 -6.04
C GLY A 76 0.49 -3.53 -4.77
N VAL A 77 0.76 -4.43 -3.83
CA VAL A 77 0.23 -4.35 -2.47
C VAL A 77 1.40 -4.42 -1.50
N LEU A 78 1.45 -3.47 -0.58
CA LEU A 78 2.35 -3.49 0.56
C LEU A 78 1.52 -3.76 1.81
N SER A 79 1.76 -4.90 2.44
CA SER A 79 1.08 -5.30 3.68
C SER A 79 2.04 -5.15 4.85
N GLY A 80 1.67 -4.36 5.86
CA GLY A 80 2.48 -4.11 7.04
C GLY A 80 2.08 -5.02 8.20
N PHE A 81 3.07 -5.73 8.77
CA PHE A 81 2.89 -6.68 9.85
C PHE A 81 3.66 -6.24 11.09
N ASN A 82 3.08 -6.46 12.26
CA ASN A 82 3.82 -6.36 13.51
C ASN A 82 5.11 -7.17 13.41
N LYS A 83 6.22 -6.63 13.90
CA LYS A 83 7.55 -7.24 13.78
C LYS A 83 7.68 -8.62 14.45
N LYS A 84 6.74 -9.00 15.30
CA LYS A 84 6.68 -10.33 15.94
C LYS A 84 6.10 -11.40 15.03
N ILE A 85 5.39 -11.02 13.96
CA ILE A 85 4.78 -11.97 13.02
C ILE A 85 5.85 -12.46 12.06
N THR A 86 5.95 -13.79 11.92
CA THR A 86 6.97 -14.42 11.07
C THR A 86 6.45 -14.60 9.65
N LEU A 87 7.37 -14.71 8.69
CA LEU A 87 7.01 -15.02 7.30
C LEU A 87 6.28 -16.37 7.21
N GLU A 88 6.66 -17.37 8.00
CA GLU A 88 5.98 -18.67 8.05
C GLU A 88 4.49 -18.52 8.40
N GLU A 89 4.16 -17.69 9.38
CA GLU A 89 2.78 -17.40 9.76
C GLU A 89 2.04 -16.68 8.63
N ILE A 90 2.68 -15.69 8.00
CA ILE A 90 2.12 -14.91 6.89
C ILE A 90 1.78 -15.83 5.69
N MET A 91 2.67 -16.74 5.36
CA MET A 91 2.52 -17.63 4.19
C MET A 91 1.45 -18.71 4.36
N LYS A 92 0.82 -18.81 5.52
CA LYS A 92 -0.36 -19.69 5.72
C LYS A 92 -1.63 -19.14 5.06
N TYR A 93 -1.61 -17.87 4.61
CA TYR A 93 -2.75 -17.17 4.02
C TYR A 93 -2.50 -16.83 2.57
N THR A 94 -3.57 -16.58 1.83
CA THR A 94 -3.49 -16.15 0.43
C THR A 94 -2.75 -14.80 0.32
N LEU A 95 -1.85 -14.70 -0.65
CA LEU A 95 -1.12 -13.46 -0.91
C LEU A 95 -2.06 -12.37 -1.44
N PRO A 96 -1.97 -11.14 -0.90
CA PRO A 96 -2.71 -10.01 -1.44
C PRO A 96 -2.33 -9.69 -2.88
N TYR A 97 -3.27 -9.14 -3.64
CA TYR A 97 -3.03 -8.72 -5.01
C TYR A 97 -3.86 -7.47 -5.36
N ALA A 98 -3.39 -6.73 -6.36
CA ALA A 98 -4.03 -5.50 -6.83
C ALA A 98 -4.65 -5.69 -8.22
N ALA A 99 -3.88 -6.11 -9.20
CA ALA A 99 -4.35 -6.24 -10.59
C ALA A 99 -5.52 -7.23 -10.70
N GLY A 100 -6.68 -6.74 -11.13
CA GLY A 100 -7.89 -7.55 -11.27
C GLY A 100 -8.66 -7.82 -9.96
N ASN A 101 -8.22 -7.27 -8.84
CA ASN A 101 -8.89 -7.46 -7.57
C ASN A 101 -10.07 -6.49 -7.42
N LYS A 102 -11.27 -6.97 -7.67
CA LYS A 102 -12.49 -6.18 -7.57
C LYS A 102 -12.91 -5.90 -6.14
N ASP A 103 -12.52 -6.73 -5.19
CA ASP A 103 -12.94 -6.64 -3.79
C ASP A 103 -12.46 -5.34 -3.12
N ILE A 104 -11.40 -4.73 -3.65
CA ILE A 104 -10.90 -3.43 -3.18
C ILE A 104 -11.98 -2.35 -3.32
N TRP A 105 -12.82 -2.46 -4.35
CA TRP A 105 -13.84 -1.49 -4.73
C TRP A 105 -15.23 -1.87 -4.26
N GLU A 106 -15.33 -2.85 -3.38
CA GLU A 106 -16.58 -3.33 -2.82
C GLU A 106 -16.57 -3.20 -1.31
N ASP A 107 -17.74 -2.89 -0.72
CA ASP A 107 -17.89 -2.84 0.73
C ASP A 107 -18.28 -4.23 1.28
N PRO A 108 -17.85 -4.55 2.49
CA PRO A 108 -17.09 -3.74 3.44
C PRO A 108 -15.60 -3.66 3.09
N VAL A 109 -15.02 -2.47 3.26
CA VAL A 109 -13.57 -2.26 3.11
C VAL A 109 -12.81 -3.09 4.13
N SER A 110 -11.84 -3.87 3.67
CA SER A 110 -11.04 -4.74 4.54
C SER A 110 -9.62 -4.90 4.02
N ILE A 111 -8.69 -5.12 4.96
CA ILE A 111 -7.31 -5.51 4.63
C ILE A 111 -7.36 -6.95 4.12
N GLN A 112 -6.66 -7.23 3.02
CA GLN A 112 -6.68 -8.56 2.39
C GLN A 112 -6.05 -9.64 3.26
N HIS A 113 -4.89 -9.34 3.87
CA HIS A 113 -4.21 -10.34 4.70
C HIS A 113 -4.67 -10.22 6.17
N PRO A 114 -5.20 -11.32 6.76
CA PRO A 114 -5.79 -11.26 8.11
C PRO A 114 -4.85 -10.82 9.23
N LEU A 115 -3.54 -11.02 9.07
CA LEU A 115 -2.54 -10.66 10.08
C LEU A 115 -1.95 -9.25 9.88
N SER A 116 -2.30 -8.58 8.78
CA SER A 116 -1.78 -7.24 8.49
C SER A 116 -2.57 -6.15 9.22
N ASP A 117 -1.87 -5.12 9.66
CA ASP A 117 -2.47 -3.94 10.31
C ASP A 117 -2.68 -2.78 9.35
N ILE A 118 -1.95 -2.75 8.25
CA ILE A 118 -1.98 -1.68 7.25
C ILE A 118 -1.73 -2.26 5.86
N GLU A 119 -2.43 -1.73 4.87
CA GLU A 119 -2.27 -2.14 3.48
C GLU A 119 -2.22 -0.90 2.59
N ILE A 120 -1.20 -0.82 1.75
CA ILE A 120 -1.06 0.21 0.73
C ILE A 120 -1.19 -0.47 -0.62
N ILE A 121 -2.10 0.01 -1.45
CA ILE A 121 -2.36 -0.56 -2.77
C ILE A 121 -2.05 0.48 -3.84
N SER A 122 -1.22 0.10 -4.80
CA SER A 122 -1.03 0.84 -6.04
C SER A 122 -1.94 0.25 -7.11
N TRP A 123 -2.78 1.08 -7.70
CA TRP A 123 -3.74 0.68 -8.72
C TRP A 123 -3.46 1.40 -10.03
N ASN A 124 -2.96 0.65 -11.01
CA ASN A 124 -2.74 1.10 -12.39
C ASN A 124 -1.95 2.41 -12.54
N GLY A 125 -1.10 2.75 -11.58
CA GLY A 125 -0.32 3.97 -11.59
C GLY A 125 -1.13 5.28 -11.45
N ASP A 126 -2.44 5.19 -11.24
CA ASP A 126 -3.33 6.36 -11.16
C ASP A 126 -4.11 6.48 -9.84
N LYS A 127 -3.98 5.50 -8.95
CA LYS A 127 -4.62 5.53 -7.62
C LYS A 127 -3.71 4.94 -6.56
N THR A 128 -3.78 5.53 -5.38
CA THR A 128 -3.21 4.96 -4.15
C THR A 128 -4.34 4.71 -3.16
N VAL A 129 -4.42 3.49 -2.64
CA VAL A 129 -5.37 3.13 -1.59
C VAL A 129 -4.59 2.82 -0.32
N LEU A 130 -5.05 3.35 0.81
CA LEU A 130 -4.53 3.06 2.13
C LEU A 130 -5.67 2.51 2.99
N ILE A 131 -5.50 1.30 3.52
CA ILE A 131 -6.43 0.67 4.46
C ILE A 131 -5.67 0.44 5.76
N SER A 132 -6.25 0.82 6.89
CA SER A 132 -5.58 0.69 8.18
C SER A 132 -6.58 0.41 9.30
N LYS A 133 -6.14 -0.39 10.27
CA LYS A 133 -6.83 -0.57 11.55
C LYS A 133 -6.71 0.65 12.46
N ASP A 134 -5.72 1.52 12.21
CA ASP A 134 -5.53 2.78 12.94
C ASP A 134 -6.08 3.95 12.14
N GLU A 135 -7.23 4.46 12.56
CA GLU A 135 -7.91 5.59 11.92
C GLU A 135 -7.06 6.86 11.91
N ARG A 136 -6.17 7.03 12.88
CA ARG A 136 -5.28 8.21 12.94
C ARG A 136 -4.33 8.28 11.75
N LEU A 137 -3.89 7.12 11.23
CA LEU A 137 -3.06 7.08 10.01
C LEU A 137 -3.84 7.56 8.79
N LEU A 138 -5.11 7.18 8.69
CA LEU A 138 -5.98 7.62 7.61
C LEU A 138 -6.21 9.13 7.67
N GLU A 139 -6.40 9.67 8.87
CA GLU A 139 -6.53 11.12 9.08
C GLU A 139 -5.24 11.87 8.72
N CYS A 140 -4.07 11.35 9.11
CA CYS A 140 -2.79 11.93 8.71
C CYS A 140 -2.62 11.93 7.19
N PHE A 141 -2.96 10.85 6.53
CA PHE A 141 -2.92 10.76 5.07
C PHE A 141 -3.87 11.78 4.43
N LYS A 142 -5.10 11.88 4.92
CA LYS A 142 -6.10 12.84 4.45
C LYS A 142 -5.61 14.30 4.60
N ASN A 143 -4.98 14.62 5.72
CA ASN A 143 -4.47 15.95 5.97
C ASN A 143 -3.34 16.35 5.00
N ASN A 144 -2.51 15.40 4.61
CA ASN A 144 -1.42 15.62 3.64
C ASN A 144 -1.90 15.55 2.19
N PHE A 145 -2.98 14.81 1.93
CA PHE A 145 -3.60 14.69 0.62
C PHE A 145 -5.08 15.06 0.71
N PRO A 146 -5.41 16.37 0.77
CA PRO A 146 -6.80 16.83 1.01
C PRO A 146 -7.81 16.38 -0.04
N LEU A 147 -7.34 16.03 -1.26
CA LEU A 147 -8.21 15.56 -2.34
C LEU A 147 -8.49 14.05 -2.26
N SER A 148 -7.89 13.33 -1.30
CA SER A 148 -8.21 11.93 -1.05
C SER A 148 -9.62 11.80 -0.46
N GLU A 149 -10.24 10.65 -0.70
CA GLU A 149 -11.62 10.39 -0.30
C GLU A 149 -11.71 9.14 0.58
N ASP A 150 -12.70 9.12 1.47
CA ASP A 150 -13.05 7.90 2.21
C ASP A 150 -13.39 6.79 1.21
N LEU A 151 -12.74 5.65 1.35
CA LEU A 151 -12.88 4.54 0.39
C LEU A 151 -14.29 3.94 0.39
N GLU A 152 -14.96 3.87 1.53
CA GLU A 152 -16.33 3.37 1.61
C GLU A 152 -17.28 4.27 0.81
N ILE A 153 -17.16 5.60 0.99
CA ILE A 153 -17.95 6.59 0.23
C ILE A 153 -17.59 6.52 -1.27
N TYR A 154 -16.33 6.38 -1.59
CA TYR A 154 -15.87 6.23 -2.98
C TYR A 154 -16.50 4.99 -3.64
N ASN A 155 -16.51 3.86 -2.94
CA ASN A 155 -17.10 2.61 -3.42
C ASN A 155 -18.62 2.72 -3.63
N GLU A 156 -19.32 3.38 -2.73
CA GLU A 156 -20.77 3.65 -2.87
C GLU A 156 -21.04 4.43 -4.17
N ASN A 157 -20.22 5.43 -4.47
CA ASN A 157 -20.35 6.23 -5.68
C ASN A 157 -20.06 5.44 -6.96
N LEU A 158 -19.15 4.45 -6.90
CA LEU A 158 -18.88 3.54 -8.03
C LEU A 158 -20.05 2.59 -8.28
N GLY A 159 -20.71 2.10 -7.23
CA GLY A 159 -21.85 1.20 -7.32
C GLY A 159 -23.15 1.85 -7.79
N GLY A 160 -23.18 3.15 -7.93
CA GLY A 160 -24.34 3.94 -8.39
C GLY A 160 -24.51 4.04 -9.92
N PHE A 161 -23.81 3.23 -10.68
CA PHE A 161 -23.91 3.18 -12.16
C PHE A 161 -24.69 1.98 -12.64
#